data_8cda1d1e9c9c1d502616a7f9820bbf1d
#
_entry.id   8cda1d1e9c9c1d502616a7f9820bbf1d
#
_cell.length_a   1.000
_cell.length_b   1.000
_cell.length_c   1.000
_cell.angle_alpha   90.00
_cell.angle_beta   90.00
_cell.angle_gamma   90.00
#
_symmetry.space_group_name_H-M   'P 1'
#
loop_
_entity.id
_entity.type
_entity.pdbx_description
1 polymer ?
#
loop_
_entity_poly.entity_id
_entity_poly.type
_entity_poly.pdbx_seq_one_letter_code
_entity_poly.pdbx_strand_id
1 'polypeptide(L)'
;MKVFYNTEYVAPAHAFETTRKSSQVAEAVTAGRVQGAELADPQAIIDLCEELIAQVHDPDYIKALKTGEPSYLAESQGFAWDPGIWSMAVNSTAGVLAAAEVAVATGRPSGSLSSGLHHARYSNGSGYCTVNGLAVAARWAAAQVAGHVTILDTDAHCGGGTHQLVDDEERILHLDLSVNSFDCYEPVGDNELSILINPDETEYLAEVDRLLSRVPSDTELLIYNAGMDPYPTVTRACLAERERRGQLCGGGRRVR
;
A
#
# COMPACT_ATOMS: atom_id res chain seq x y z
N MET A 1 -18.90 6.21 6.57
CA MET A 1 -17.65 6.29 5.79
C MET A 1 -17.78 5.42 4.56
N LYS A 2 -17.47 5.93 3.36
CA LYS A 2 -17.39 5.09 2.16
C LYS A 2 -16.13 4.24 2.21
N VAL A 3 -16.26 2.96 1.86
CA VAL A 3 -15.15 2.00 1.79
C VAL A 3 -15.21 1.31 0.42
N PHE A 4 -14.20 1.54 -0.40
CA PHE A 4 -14.18 1.02 -1.76
C PHE A 4 -13.71 -0.43 -1.79
N TYR A 5 -14.45 -1.24 -2.52
CA TYR A 5 -14.18 -2.65 -2.74
C TYR A 5 -15.04 -3.18 -3.89
N ASN A 6 -14.48 -4.08 -4.69
CA ASN A 6 -15.22 -4.99 -5.55
C ASN A 6 -14.56 -6.38 -5.57
N THR A 7 -15.18 -7.34 -6.23
CA THR A 7 -14.71 -8.73 -6.25
C THR A 7 -13.39 -8.90 -7.00
N GLU A 8 -13.06 -8.00 -7.93
CA GLU A 8 -11.80 -8.02 -8.69
C GLU A 8 -10.55 -7.81 -7.83
N TYR A 9 -10.69 -7.25 -6.60
CA TYR A 9 -9.57 -7.14 -5.65
C TYR A 9 -8.95 -8.50 -5.29
N VAL A 10 -9.69 -9.59 -5.48
CA VAL A 10 -9.28 -10.96 -5.16
C VAL A 10 -9.48 -11.92 -6.34
N ALA A 11 -9.69 -11.39 -7.53
CA ALA A 11 -10.03 -12.15 -8.74
C ALA A 11 -8.99 -13.19 -9.18
N PRO A 12 -7.67 -12.98 -9.08
CA PRO A 12 -6.70 -14.00 -9.40
C PRO A 12 -6.89 -15.24 -8.54
N ALA A 13 -6.74 -16.41 -9.17
CA ALA A 13 -6.80 -17.71 -8.50
C ALA A 13 -5.74 -17.89 -7.40
N HIS A 14 -4.80 -16.95 -7.31
CA HIS A 14 -3.76 -16.95 -6.29
C HIS A 14 -4.36 -16.67 -4.93
N ALA A 15 -4.41 -17.73 -4.22
CA ALA A 15 -4.86 -17.84 -2.86
C ALA A 15 -3.86 -17.25 -1.86
N PHE A 16 -3.26 -16.10 -2.16
CA PHE A 16 -2.49 -15.42 -1.15
C PHE A 16 -3.46 -14.80 -0.15
N GLU A 17 -3.39 -15.23 1.10
CA GLU A 17 -4.37 -14.83 2.12
C GLU A 17 -4.48 -13.32 2.31
N THR A 18 -3.38 -12.57 2.07
CA THR A 18 -3.35 -11.12 2.17
C THR A 18 -4.37 -10.44 1.24
N THR A 19 -4.50 -10.90 0.00
CA THR A 19 -5.49 -10.34 -0.95
C THR A 19 -6.92 -10.76 -0.61
N ARG A 20 -7.11 -11.96 -0.06
CA ARG A 20 -8.44 -12.49 0.32
C ARG A 20 -9.05 -11.82 1.55
N LYS A 21 -8.24 -11.21 2.42
CA LYS A 21 -8.76 -10.53 3.61
C LYS A 21 -9.74 -9.41 3.25
N SER A 22 -9.56 -8.75 2.12
CA SER A 22 -10.48 -7.71 1.66
C SER A 22 -11.91 -8.23 1.49
N SER A 23 -12.11 -9.42 0.92
CA SER A 23 -13.45 -10.02 0.79
C SER A 23 -14.09 -10.33 2.14
N GLN A 24 -13.31 -10.83 3.10
CA GLN A 24 -13.82 -11.13 4.45
C GLN A 24 -14.25 -9.85 5.19
N VAL A 25 -13.49 -8.76 5.03
CA VAL A 25 -13.87 -7.46 5.59
C VAL A 25 -15.11 -6.91 4.88
N ALA A 26 -15.19 -7.02 3.54
CA ALA A 26 -16.37 -6.62 2.77
C ALA A 26 -17.63 -7.40 3.21
N GLU A 27 -17.53 -8.70 3.43
CA GLU A 27 -18.61 -9.52 3.99
C GLU A 27 -19.02 -9.04 5.39
N ALA A 28 -18.07 -8.65 6.23
CA ALA A 28 -18.36 -8.13 7.56
C ALA A 28 -19.10 -6.79 7.51
N VAL A 29 -18.74 -5.90 6.58
CA VAL A 29 -19.45 -4.64 6.33
C VAL A 29 -20.87 -4.92 5.84
N THR A 30 -21.02 -5.80 4.83
CA THR A 30 -22.33 -6.17 4.26
C THR A 30 -23.25 -6.81 5.30
N ALA A 31 -22.69 -7.61 6.21
CA ALA A 31 -23.43 -8.22 7.31
C ALA A 31 -23.74 -7.25 8.48
N GLY A 32 -23.40 -5.97 8.37
CA GLY A 32 -23.62 -4.96 9.42
C GLY A 32 -22.75 -5.13 10.67
N ARG A 33 -21.71 -5.95 10.60
CA ARG A 33 -20.77 -6.16 11.73
C ARG A 33 -19.80 -5.00 11.90
N VAL A 34 -19.60 -4.19 10.86
CA VAL A 34 -18.78 -2.96 10.89
C VAL A 34 -19.72 -1.78 10.76
N GLN A 35 -19.95 -1.08 11.89
CA GLN A 35 -20.86 0.06 11.92
C GLN A 35 -20.23 1.30 11.26
N GLY A 36 -21.06 2.09 10.58
CA GLY A 36 -20.64 3.34 9.95
C GLY A 36 -19.83 3.20 8.67
N ALA A 37 -19.62 1.98 8.16
CA ALA A 37 -19.00 1.70 6.88
C ALA A 37 -20.07 1.31 5.84
N GLU A 38 -19.89 1.81 4.61
CA GLU A 38 -20.73 1.51 3.44
C GLU A 38 -19.81 1.14 2.27
N LEU A 39 -20.03 -0.02 1.66
CA LEU A 39 -19.24 -0.43 0.50
C LEU A 39 -19.63 0.38 -0.73
N ALA A 40 -18.64 0.73 -1.53
CA ALA A 40 -18.77 1.38 -2.82
C ALA A 40 -17.86 0.70 -3.85
N ASP A 41 -18.31 0.65 -5.10
CA ASP A 41 -17.54 0.07 -6.21
C ASP A 41 -16.68 1.16 -6.87
N PRO A 42 -15.35 0.97 -7.06
CA PRO A 42 -14.50 1.92 -7.76
C PRO A 42 -14.62 1.84 -9.30
N GLN A 43 -15.52 1.06 -9.85
CA GLN A 43 -15.65 0.79 -11.29
C GLN A 43 -15.67 2.06 -12.16
N ALA A 44 -16.26 3.15 -11.67
CA ALA A 44 -16.42 4.40 -12.44
C ALA A 44 -15.10 5.10 -12.80
N ILE A 45 -13.99 4.78 -12.12
CA ILE A 45 -12.69 5.44 -12.31
C ILE A 45 -11.58 4.49 -12.79
N ILE A 46 -11.93 3.29 -13.22
CA ILE A 46 -10.95 2.29 -13.67
C ILE A 46 -10.09 2.82 -14.83
N ASP A 47 -10.70 3.43 -15.85
CA ASP A 47 -9.98 3.95 -17.01
C ASP A 47 -8.99 5.05 -16.60
N LEU A 48 -9.44 6.01 -15.78
CA LEU A 48 -8.55 7.03 -15.18
C LEU A 48 -7.42 6.41 -14.37
N CYS A 49 -7.74 5.39 -13.59
CA CYS A 49 -6.74 4.69 -12.77
C CYS A 49 -5.66 4.02 -13.63
N GLU A 50 -6.02 3.36 -14.74
CA GLU A 50 -5.05 2.79 -15.68
C GLU A 50 -4.13 3.87 -16.28
N GLU A 51 -4.68 5.02 -16.65
CA GLU A 51 -3.89 6.15 -17.16
C GLU A 51 -2.90 6.67 -16.11
N LEU A 52 -3.32 6.78 -14.85
CA LEU A 52 -2.46 7.25 -13.75
C LEU A 52 -1.40 6.22 -13.37
N ILE A 53 -1.72 4.92 -13.38
CA ILE A 53 -0.74 3.85 -13.20
C ILE A 53 0.37 3.95 -14.25
N ALA A 54 0.01 4.24 -15.52
CA ALA A 54 0.98 4.40 -16.60
C ALA A 54 1.89 5.63 -16.46
N GLN A 55 1.54 6.60 -15.62
CA GLN A 55 2.40 7.74 -15.28
C GLN A 55 3.39 7.43 -14.14
N VAL A 56 3.10 6.42 -13.34
CA VAL A 56 3.84 6.07 -12.13
C VAL A 56 4.74 4.84 -12.32
N HIS A 57 4.38 3.95 -13.25
CA HIS A 57 5.11 2.71 -13.49
C HIS A 57 5.62 2.59 -14.93
N ASP A 58 6.71 1.83 -15.07
CA ASP A 58 7.38 1.55 -16.34
C ASP A 58 6.44 0.85 -17.33
N PRO A 59 6.35 1.32 -18.60
CA PRO A 59 5.53 0.67 -19.62
C PRO A 59 5.87 -0.80 -19.89
N ASP A 60 7.15 -1.19 -19.81
CA ASP A 60 7.55 -2.57 -20.00
C ASP A 60 7.12 -3.47 -18.83
N TYR A 61 7.15 -2.92 -17.60
CA TYR A 61 6.60 -3.61 -16.43
C TYR A 61 5.08 -3.79 -16.54
N ILE A 62 4.34 -2.74 -16.89
CA ILE A 62 2.89 -2.81 -17.13
C ILE A 62 2.56 -3.84 -18.21
N LYS A 63 3.31 -3.84 -19.31
CA LYS A 63 3.15 -4.84 -20.38
C LYS A 63 3.39 -6.25 -19.86
N ALA A 64 4.43 -6.46 -19.05
CA ALA A 64 4.70 -7.76 -18.46
C ALA A 64 3.55 -8.25 -17.56
N LEU A 65 2.98 -7.38 -16.74
CA LEU A 65 1.80 -7.70 -15.92
C LEU A 65 0.59 -8.12 -16.77
N LYS A 66 0.37 -7.44 -17.91
CA LYS A 66 -0.75 -7.73 -18.84
C LYS A 66 -0.56 -9.01 -19.64
N THR A 67 0.68 -9.39 -19.97
CA THR A 67 0.97 -10.48 -20.91
C THR A 67 1.61 -11.72 -20.29
N GLY A 68 2.18 -11.61 -19.09
CA GLY A 68 3.01 -12.66 -18.47
C GLY A 68 4.46 -12.67 -18.95
N GLU A 69 4.83 -11.81 -19.91
CA GLU A 69 6.16 -11.82 -20.51
C GLU A 69 6.83 -10.44 -20.48
N PRO A 70 8.11 -10.39 -20.10
CA PRO A 70 8.92 -11.52 -19.61
C PRO A 70 8.53 -11.91 -18.18
N SER A 71 8.57 -13.21 -17.88
CA SER A 71 8.08 -13.76 -16.59
C SER A 71 8.79 -13.16 -15.38
N TYR A 72 10.08 -12.87 -15.46
CA TYR A 72 10.84 -12.28 -14.34
C TYR A 72 10.32 -10.89 -13.93
N LEU A 73 9.69 -10.13 -14.83
CA LEU A 73 9.00 -8.87 -14.51
C LEU A 73 7.56 -9.15 -14.05
N ALA A 74 6.82 -9.98 -14.78
CA ALA A 74 5.43 -10.31 -14.50
C ALA A 74 5.24 -10.95 -13.12
N GLU A 75 6.27 -11.62 -12.59
CA GLU A 75 6.27 -12.33 -11.29
C GLU A 75 7.16 -11.66 -10.23
N SER A 76 7.66 -10.45 -10.52
CA SER A 76 8.62 -9.76 -9.64
C SER A 76 8.09 -9.45 -8.26
N GLN A 77 6.77 -9.31 -8.09
CA GLN A 77 6.11 -9.12 -6.81
C GLN A 77 6.09 -10.39 -5.92
N GLY A 78 6.39 -11.57 -6.52
CA GLY A 78 6.45 -12.85 -5.81
C GLY A 78 5.23 -13.75 -6.02
N PHE A 79 4.29 -13.37 -6.90
CA PHE A 79 3.23 -14.25 -7.39
C PHE A 79 3.64 -14.90 -8.70
N ALA A 80 3.26 -16.17 -8.94
CA ALA A 80 3.24 -16.70 -10.28
C ALA A 80 2.24 -15.89 -11.13
N TRP A 81 2.56 -15.64 -12.39
CA TRP A 81 1.70 -14.83 -13.23
C TRP A 81 0.34 -15.51 -13.48
N ASP A 82 -0.69 -14.69 -13.51
CA ASP A 82 -2.08 -15.06 -13.76
C ASP A 82 -2.73 -13.95 -14.61
N PRO A 83 -3.58 -14.25 -15.60
CA PRO A 83 -4.25 -13.24 -16.42
C PRO A 83 -5.06 -12.21 -15.62
N GLY A 84 -5.52 -12.56 -14.42
CA GLY A 84 -6.27 -11.65 -13.53
C GLY A 84 -5.42 -10.69 -12.70
N ILE A 85 -4.08 -10.85 -12.70
CA ILE A 85 -3.18 -10.01 -11.86
C ILE A 85 -3.31 -8.52 -12.18
N TRP A 86 -3.41 -8.18 -13.47
CA TRP A 86 -3.57 -6.80 -13.88
C TRP A 86 -4.92 -6.22 -13.43
N SER A 87 -6.03 -6.94 -13.64
CA SER A 87 -7.35 -6.53 -13.17
C SER A 87 -7.36 -6.30 -11.65
N MET A 88 -6.80 -7.23 -10.88
CA MET A 88 -6.65 -7.09 -9.42
C MET A 88 -5.90 -5.82 -9.04
N ALA A 89 -4.74 -5.57 -9.64
CA ALA A 89 -3.89 -4.43 -9.34
C ALA A 89 -4.60 -3.10 -9.66
N VAL A 90 -5.26 -3.01 -10.83
CA VAL A 90 -6.00 -1.81 -11.24
C VAL A 90 -7.20 -1.56 -10.33
N ASN A 91 -8.02 -2.58 -10.05
CA ASN A 91 -9.20 -2.42 -9.20
C ASN A 91 -8.83 -2.04 -7.77
N SER A 92 -7.80 -2.67 -7.21
CA SER A 92 -7.27 -2.33 -5.88
C SER A 92 -6.75 -0.89 -5.83
N THR A 93 -6.00 -0.45 -6.84
CA THR A 93 -5.50 0.92 -6.95
C THR A 93 -6.63 1.92 -7.16
N ALA A 94 -7.61 1.59 -8.01
CA ALA A 94 -8.80 2.44 -8.23
C ALA A 94 -9.58 2.67 -6.94
N GLY A 95 -9.64 1.69 -6.05
CA GLY A 95 -10.24 1.88 -4.74
C GLY A 95 -9.52 2.90 -3.86
N VAL A 96 -8.18 2.90 -3.87
CA VAL A 96 -7.39 3.90 -3.14
C VAL A 96 -7.61 5.29 -3.75
N LEU A 97 -7.56 5.39 -5.07
CA LEU A 97 -7.80 6.64 -5.80
C LEU A 97 -9.21 7.19 -5.55
N ALA A 98 -10.25 6.34 -5.62
CA ALA A 98 -11.63 6.74 -5.34
C ALA A 98 -11.82 7.21 -3.88
N ALA A 99 -11.12 6.56 -2.94
CA ALA A 99 -11.13 7.01 -1.55
C ALA A 99 -10.48 8.38 -1.40
N ALA A 100 -9.34 8.62 -2.04
CA ALA A 100 -8.67 9.91 -2.06
C ALA A 100 -9.56 11.00 -2.70
N GLU A 101 -10.20 10.70 -3.84
CA GLU A 101 -11.12 11.61 -4.52
C GLU A 101 -12.28 12.04 -3.62
N VAL A 102 -12.93 11.08 -2.94
CA VAL A 102 -14.00 11.38 -1.97
C VAL A 102 -13.50 12.21 -0.81
N ALA A 103 -12.31 11.92 -0.27
CA ALA A 103 -11.75 12.67 0.84
C ALA A 103 -11.46 14.13 0.45
N VAL A 104 -10.79 14.37 -0.69
CA VAL A 104 -10.50 15.70 -1.21
C VAL A 104 -11.79 16.48 -1.51
N ALA A 105 -12.76 15.85 -2.17
CA ALA A 105 -14.01 16.52 -2.56
C ALA A 105 -14.94 16.86 -1.40
N THR A 106 -14.89 16.10 -0.30
CA THR A 106 -15.89 16.21 0.79
C THR A 106 -15.32 16.62 2.14
N GLY A 107 -14.01 16.57 2.32
CA GLY A 107 -13.34 16.74 3.62
C GLY A 107 -13.70 15.64 4.64
N ARG A 108 -14.18 14.48 4.18
CA ARG A 108 -14.63 13.38 5.05
C ARG A 108 -13.78 12.13 4.83
N PRO A 109 -13.51 11.34 5.86
CA PRO A 109 -12.75 10.12 5.72
C PRO A 109 -13.47 9.11 4.80
N SER A 110 -12.70 8.46 3.96
CA SER A 110 -13.08 7.34 3.11
C SER A 110 -11.96 6.30 3.12
N GLY A 111 -12.16 5.13 2.60
CA GLY A 111 -11.14 4.10 2.60
C GLY A 111 -11.31 3.11 1.47
N SER A 112 -10.32 2.24 1.32
CA SER A 112 -10.34 1.10 0.40
C SER A 112 -9.86 -0.16 1.12
N LEU A 113 -10.42 -1.31 0.76
CA LEU A 113 -9.96 -2.60 1.25
C LEU A 113 -8.78 -3.14 0.43
N SER A 114 -7.98 -2.24 -0.12
CA SER A 114 -6.80 -2.57 -0.92
C SER A 114 -5.68 -3.16 -0.06
N SER A 115 -4.81 -3.93 -0.69
CA SER A 115 -3.60 -4.46 -0.06
C SER A 115 -2.50 -4.65 -1.11
N GLY A 116 -1.26 -4.82 -0.64
CA GLY A 116 -0.14 -5.11 -1.53
C GLY A 116 0.25 -3.91 -2.41
N LEU A 117 0.51 -2.75 -1.81
CA LEU A 117 0.70 -1.48 -2.53
C LEU A 117 2.13 -0.92 -2.41
N HIS A 118 2.67 -0.81 -1.20
CA HIS A 118 3.78 0.10 -0.87
C HIS A 118 5.18 -0.37 -1.31
N HIS A 119 5.37 -1.65 -1.61
CA HIS A 119 6.66 -2.17 -2.10
C HIS A 119 6.84 -2.10 -3.61
N ALA A 120 5.75 -1.89 -4.39
CA ALA A 120 5.88 -1.80 -5.85
C ALA A 120 6.66 -0.55 -6.25
N ARG A 121 7.66 -0.75 -7.11
CA ARG A 121 8.59 0.25 -7.61
C ARG A 121 8.26 0.64 -9.04
N TYR A 122 8.98 1.61 -9.60
CA TYR A 122 8.76 2.07 -10.97
C TYR A 122 8.74 0.91 -11.99
N SER A 123 9.76 0.06 -11.98
CA SER A 123 9.97 -0.96 -13.00
C SER A 123 9.70 -2.40 -12.57
N ASN A 124 9.23 -2.62 -11.35
CA ASN A 124 8.97 -3.98 -10.84
C ASN A 124 8.08 -3.99 -9.60
N GLY A 125 7.41 -5.11 -9.37
CA GLY A 125 6.78 -5.41 -8.09
C GLY A 125 7.77 -5.95 -7.06
N SER A 126 7.39 -5.93 -5.80
CA SER A 126 8.16 -6.48 -4.68
C SER A 126 7.22 -6.77 -3.51
N GLY A 127 7.60 -7.66 -2.60
CA GLY A 127 6.87 -7.88 -1.34
C GLY A 127 5.37 -8.11 -1.51
N TYR A 128 4.97 -8.83 -2.55
CA TYR A 128 3.58 -9.07 -2.94
C TYR A 128 2.78 -7.81 -3.37
N CYS A 129 3.48 -6.70 -3.62
CA CYS A 129 2.90 -5.47 -4.15
C CYS A 129 3.10 -5.41 -5.66
N THR A 130 2.01 -5.33 -6.42
CA THR A 130 2.03 -5.34 -7.89
C THR A 130 2.09 -3.92 -8.43
N VAL A 131 1.22 -3.02 -7.98
CA VAL A 131 1.16 -1.60 -8.35
C VAL A 131 1.09 -0.76 -7.09
N ASN A 132 1.80 0.36 -7.05
CA ASN A 132 1.81 1.24 -5.89
C ASN A 132 0.64 2.22 -5.91
N GLY A 133 -0.51 1.75 -5.41
CA GLY A 133 -1.72 2.57 -5.35
C GLY A 133 -1.61 3.78 -4.42
N LEU A 134 -0.72 3.75 -3.41
CA LEU A 134 -0.48 4.90 -2.53
C LEU A 134 0.19 6.03 -3.32
N ALA A 135 1.25 5.72 -4.08
CA ALA A 135 1.95 6.69 -4.91
C ALA A 135 1.05 7.24 -6.03
N VAL A 136 0.23 6.37 -6.67
CA VAL A 136 -0.74 6.80 -7.69
C VAL A 136 -1.73 7.80 -7.11
N ALA A 137 -2.34 7.49 -5.97
CA ALA A 137 -3.32 8.37 -5.33
C ALA A 137 -2.69 9.66 -4.81
N ALA A 138 -1.48 9.60 -4.23
CA ALA A 138 -0.78 10.78 -3.73
C ALA A 138 -0.39 11.74 -4.86
N ARG A 139 0.17 11.24 -5.96
CA ARG A 139 0.51 12.07 -7.13
C ARG A 139 -0.72 12.69 -7.78
N TRP A 140 -1.80 11.91 -7.92
CA TRP A 140 -3.07 12.45 -8.38
C TRP A 140 -3.55 13.58 -7.46
N ALA A 141 -3.58 13.35 -6.14
CA ALA A 141 -4.05 14.34 -5.18
C ALA A 141 -3.19 15.62 -5.18
N ALA A 142 -1.86 15.50 -5.25
CA ALA A 142 -0.95 16.63 -5.34
C ALA A 142 -1.22 17.52 -6.57
N ALA A 143 -1.76 16.96 -7.64
CA ALA A 143 -2.22 17.73 -8.80
C ALA A 143 -3.61 18.41 -8.59
N GLN A 144 -4.39 17.98 -7.60
CA GLN A 144 -5.74 18.52 -7.32
C GLN A 144 -5.76 19.56 -6.20
N VAL A 145 -4.81 19.52 -5.26
CA VAL A 145 -4.77 20.39 -4.08
C VAL A 145 -3.63 21.39 -4.16
N ALA A 146 -3.71 22.48 -3.40
CA ALA A 146 -2.67 23.50 -3.35
C ALA A 146 -1.63 23.24 -2.25
N GLY A 147 -2.05 22.61 -1.15
CA GLY A 147 -1.22 22.27 -0.01
C GLY A 147 -0.54 20.92 -0.15
N HIS A 148 -0.14 20.36 0.98
CA HIS A 148 0.56 19.08 1.03
C HIS A 148 -0.39 17.87 0.97
N VAL A 149 0.14 16.78 0.43
CA VAL A 149 -0.39 15.43 0.60
C VAL A 149 0.56 14.66 1.50
N THR A 150 0.06 14.05 2.56
CA THR A 150 0.88 13.25 3.47
C THR A 150 0.50 11.78 3.36
N ILE A 151 1.48 10.90 3.19
CA ILE A 151 1.31 9.45 3.33
C ILE A 151 1.86 9.07 4.70
N LEU A 152 1.02 8.50 5.56
CA LEU A 152 1.44 7.85 6.79
C LEU A 152 1.37 6.34 6.58
N ASP A 153 2.51 5.70 6.53
CA ASP A 153 2.63 4.24 6.42
C ASP A 153 2.95 3.65 7.79
N THR A 154 2.15 2.70 8.22
CA THR A 154 2.35 1.97 9.49
C THR A 154 2.32 0.46 9.27
N ASP A 155 2.67 0.01 8.07
CA ASP A 155 2.93 -1.41 7.80
C ASP A 155 4.17 -1.89 8.58
N ALA A 156 4.29 -3.19 8.84
CA ALA A 156 5.46 -3.73 9.52
C ALA A 156 6.76 -3.56 8.72
N HIS A 157 6.67 -3.40 7.42
CA HIS A 157 7.78 -3.31 6.49
C HIS A 157 7.93 -1.89 5.95
N CYS A 158 9.14 -1.51 5.56
CA CYS A 158 9.39 -0.18 5.01
C CYS A 158 8.74 -0.02 3.63
N GLY A 159 8.16 1.15 3.36
CA GLY A 159 7.53 1.51 2.10
C GLY A 159 8.52 2.05 1.06
N GLY A 160 9.64 1.34 0.81
CA GLY A 160 10.68 1.79 -0.10
C GLY A 160 10.20 1.97 -1.55
N GLY A 161 9.20 1.20 -1.97
CA GLY A 161 8.56 1.40 -3.27
C GLY A 161 7.79 2.73 -3.33
N THR A 162 7.00 3.04 -2.29
CA THR A 162 6.30 4.33 -2.19
C THR A 162 7.29 5.49 -2.20
N HIS A 163 8.32 5.42 -1.35
CA HIS A 163 9.34 6.47 -1.29
C HIS A 163 9.95 6.75 -2.67
N GLN A 164 10.43 5.71 -3.37
CA GLN A 164 11.01 5.87 -4.71
C GLN A 164 10.08 6.59 -5.70
N LEU A 165 8.78 6.40 -5.55
CA LEU A 165 7.78 6.91 -6.48
C LEU A 165 7.24 8.30 -6.12
N VAL A 166 7.60 8.86 -4.95
CA VAL A 166 7.10 10.16 -4.51
C VAL A 166 8.20 11.12 -4.06
N ASP A 167 9.47 10.71 -3.99
CA ASP A 167 10.58 11.48 -3.43
C ASP A 167 10.98 12.71 -4.25
N ASP A 168 10.54 12.80 -5.50
CA ASP A 168 10.74 13.94 -6.40
C ASP A 168 9.60 14.99 -6.38
N GLU A 169 8.52 14.77 -5.62
CA GLU A 169 7.40 15.72 -5.49
C GLU A 169 7.41 16.36 -4.09
N GLU A 170 7.90 17.59 -4.00
CA GLU A 170 8.09 18.33 -2.74
C GLU A 170 6.80 18.51 -1.91
N ARG A 171 5.63 18.41 -2.53
CA ARG A 171 4.33 18.52 -1.83
C ARG A 171 3.80 17.19 -1.33
N ILE A 172 4.52 16.08 -1.55
CA ILE A 172 4.18 14.79 -0.98
C ILE A 172 5.16 14.48 0.14
N LEU A 173 4.65 14.36 1.36
CA LEU A 173 5.41 13.92 2.52
C LEU A 173 5.13 12.45 2.81
N HIS A 174 6.15 11.62 2.84
CA HIS A 174 6.07 10.22 3.23
C HIS A 174 6.64 10.01 4.62
N LEU A 175 5.78 9.66 5.57
CA LEU A 175 6.11 9.33 6.96
C LEU A 175 5.90 7.82 7.14
N ASP A 176 6.97 7.08 7.37
CA ASP A 176 6.99 5.62 7.39
C ASP A 176 7.45 5.11 8.76
N LEU A 177 6.60 4.32 9.42
CA LEU A 177 6.89 3.63 10.66
C LEU A 177 6.87 2.12 10.45
N SER A 178 8.04 1.50 10.54
CA SER A 178 8.24 0.08 10.32
C SER A 178 8.79 -0.61 11.58
N VAL A 179 8.54 -1.91 11.70
CA VAL A 179 9.15 -2.79 12.73
C VAL A 179 10.04 -3.85 12.11
N ASN A 180 10.28 -3.76 10.81
CA ASN A 180 11.08 -4.68 10.01
C ASN A 180 11.84 -3.89 8.92
N SER A 181 13.11 -4.19 8.72
CA SER A 181 13.97 -3.48 7.76
C SER A 181 13.83 -3.96 6.30
N PHE A 182 12.86 -4.83 5.99
CA PHE A 182 12.62 -5.19 4.60
C PHE A 182 12.18 -3.94 3.80
N ASP A 183 12.78 -3.76 2.62
CA ASP A 183 12.55 -2.62 1.73
C ASP A 183 12.95 -1.26 2.32
N CYS A 184 13.91 -1.24 3.27
CA CYS A 184 14.42 0.02 3.84
C CYS A 184 15.08 0.90 2.77
N TYR A 185 15.08 2.21 3.03
CA TYR A 185 15.59 3.24 2.12
C TYR A 185 16.20 4.40 2.91
N GLU A 186 16.94 5.26 2.24
CA GLU A 186 17.39 6.54 2.81
C GLU A 186 16.38 7.63 2.45
N PRO A 187 15.71 8.26 3.42
CA PRO A 187 14.72 9.31 3.14
C PRO A 187 15.33 10.52 2.44
N VAL A 188 14.59 11.11 1.51
CA VAL A 188 14.98 12.32 0.77
C VAL A 188 14.10 13.49 1.22
N GLY A 189 14.71 14.68 1.37
CA GLY A 189 14.00 15.90 1.77
C GLY A 189 13.43 15.79 3.19
N ASP A 190 12.15 16.11 3.35
CA ASP A 190 11.43 16.06 4.62
C ASP A 190 10.78 14.70 4.91
N ASN A 191 10.89 13.74 3.97
CA ASN A 191 10.40 12.38 4.17
C ASN A 191 11.11 11.71 5.35
N GLU A 192 10.46 10.79 6.01
CA GLU A 192 11.00 10.14 7.19
C GLU A 192 10.71 8.63 7.21
N LEU A 193 11.73 7.84 7.54
CA LEU A 193 11.64 6.43 7.85
C LEU A 193 12.05 6.19 9.30
N SER A 194 11.16 5.67 10.11
CA SER A 194 11.41 5.22 11.47
C SER A 194 11.33 3.70 11.54
N ILE A 195 12.38 3.05 12.03
CA ILE A 195 12.40 1.59 12.20
C ILE A 195 12.54 1.27 13.68
N LEU A 196 11.50 0.73 14.28
CA LEU A 196 11.51 0.27 15.66
C LEU A 196 11.83 -1.23 15.72
N ILE A 197 12.77 -1.63 16.57
CA ILE A 197 13.16 -3.03 16.74
C ILE A 197 12.50 -3.62 17.97
N ASN A 198 11.54 -4.52 17.76
CA ASN A 198 10.76 -5.15 18.82
C ASN A 198 10.12 -4.14 19.79
N PRO A 199 9.44 -3.09 19.32
CA PRO A 199 8.83 -2.11 20.20
C PRO A 199 7.73 -2.74 21.05
N ASP A 200 7.53 -2.21 22.24
CA ASP A 200 6.27 -2.42 22.95
C ASP A 200 5.17 -1.48 22.40
N GLU A 201 3.93 -1.67 22.87
CA GLU A 201 2.79 -0.87 22.42
C GLU A 201 2.98 0.63 22.71
N THR A 202 3.58 0.97 23.85
CA THR A 202 3.79 2.36 24.26
C THR A 202 4.81 3.05 23.36
N GLU A 203 5.92 2.36 23.07
CA GLU A 203 6.96 2.86 22.15
C GLU A 203 6.41 3.04 20.74
N TYR A 204 5.63 2.07 20.25
CA TYR A 204 5.03 2.15 18.92
C TYR A 204 4.05 3.33 18.81
N LEU A 205 3.13 3.48 19.75
CA LEU A 205 2.15 4.56 19.74
C LEU A 205 2.81 5.95 19.94
N ALA A 206 3.84 6.04 20.77
CA ALA A 206 4.59 7.29 20.92
C ALA A 206 5.26 7.72 19.61
N GLU A 207 5.75 6.76 18.83
CA GLU A 207 6.36 7.04 17.53
C GLU A 207 5.31 7.43 16.48
N VAL A 208 4.12 6.81 16.49
CA VAL A 208 2.98 7.25 15.66
C VAL A 208 2.62 8.70 15.99
N ASP A 209 2.50 9.06 17.27
CA ASP A 209 2.19 10.43 17.69
C ASP A 209 3.29 11.42 17.26
N ARG A 210 4.55 11.02 17.35
CA ARG A 210 5.69 11.82 16.89
C ARG A 210 5.61 12.07 15.36
N LEU A 211 5.35 11.04 14.56
CA LEU A 211 5.21 11.20 13.11
C LEU A 211 3.99 12.05 12.75
N LEU A 212 2.86 11.86 13.44
CA LEU A 212 1.69 12.71 13.25
C LEU A 212 1.97 14.18 13.53
N SER A 213 2.86 14.50 14.49
CA SER A 213 3.27 15.87 14.77
C SER A 213 4.10 16.52 13.65
N ARG A 214 4.62 15.71 12.69
CA ARG A 214 5.36 16.15 11.52
C ARG A 214 4.46 16.49 10.33
N VAL A 215 3.18 16.09 10.37
CA VAL A 215 2.22 16.39 9.30
C VAL A 215 2.09 17.91 9.13
N PRO A 216 2.38 18.46 7.95
CA PRO A 216 2.26 19.90 7.69
C PRO A 216 0.84 20.41 7.97
N SER A 217 0.73 21.62 8.53
CA SER A 217 -0.58 22.21 8.88
C SER A 217 -1.45 22.55 7.67
N ASP A 218 -0.86 22.60 6.48
CA ASP A 218 -1.52 22.80 5.19
C ASP A 218 -1.73 21.49 4.42
N THR A 219 -1.60 20.33 5.08
CA THR A 219 -1.95 19.04 4.49
C THR A 219 -3.44 19.00 4.18
N GLU A 220 -3.79 18.83 2.90
CA GLU A 220 -5.17 18.75 2.42
C GLU A 220 -5.65 17.31 2.24
N LEU A 221 -4.73 16.35 2.11
CA LEU A 221 -5.03 14.91 2.12
C LEU A 221 -4.00 14.16 2.96
N LEU A 222 -4.48 13.36 3.91
CA LEU A 222 -3.69 12.34 4.61
C LEU A 222 -4.11 10.96 4.10
N ILE A 223 -3.18 10.25 3.46
CA ILE A 223 -3.35 8.84 3.08
C ILE A 223 -2.74 7.98 4.18
N TYR A 224 -3.56 7.17 4.83
CA TYR A 224 -3.12 6.27 5.87
C TYR A 224 -3.05 4.83 5.36
N ASN A 225 -1.83 4.30 5.21
CA ASN A 225 -1.61 2.87 4.95
C ASN A 225 -1.67 2.11 6.28
N ALA A 226 -2.84 1.58 6.58
CA ALA A 226 -3.15 0.88 7.83
C ALA A 226 -2.72 -0.59 7.76
N GLY A 227 -1.43 -0.88 7.67
CA GLY A 227 -0.90 -2.24 7.76
C GLY A 227 -1.28 -2.89 9.09
N MET A 228 -1.71 -4.16 9.05
CA MET A 228 -2.14 -4.89 10.26
C MET A 228 -1.07 -5.88 10.75
N ASP A 229 0.02 -6.04 10.05
CA ASP A 229 1.09 -6.96 10.38
C ASP A 229 2.06 -6.50 11.50
N PRO A 230 2.12 -5.20 11.90
CA PRO A 230 2.75 -4.84 13.17
C PRO A 230 2.05 -5.44 14.39
N TYR A 231 0.77 -5.83 14.28
CA TYR A 231 0.05 -6.40 15.40
C TYR A 231 0.67 -7.73 15.86
N PRO A 232 0.99 -7.93 17.15
CA PRO A 232 1.85 -9.03 17.62
C PRO A 232 1.42 -10.44 17.22
N THR A 233 0.10 -10.70 17.14
CA THR A 233 -0.42 -12.01 16.73
C THR A 233 -0.26 -12.25 15.23
N VAL A 234 -0.35 -11.21 14.41
CA VAL A 234 -0.17 -11.28 12.95
C VAL A 234 1.30 -11.52 12.64
N THR A 235 2.21 -10.74 13.24
CA THR A 235 3.67 -10.89 13.08
C THR A 235 4.13 -12.29 13.46
N ARG A 236 3.65 -12.85 14.57
CA ARG A 236 4.00 -14.23 15.00
C ARG A 236 3.49 -15.28 14.00
N ALA A 237 2.30 -15.10 13.45
CA ALA A 237 1.74 -16.01 12.45
C ALA A 237 2.56 -15.97 11.15
N CYS A 238 2.96 -14.79 10.69
CA CYS A 238 3.82 -14.61 9.50
C CYS A 238 5.20 -15.23 9.70
N LEU A 239 5.82 -15.06 10.85
CA LEU A 239 7.12 -15.68 11.17
C LEU A 239 7.02 -17.20 11.21
N ALA A 240 6.01 -17.77 11.89
CA ALA A 240 5.79 -19.21 11.95
C ALA A 240 5.49 -19.83 10.57
N GLU A 241 4.84 -19.09 9.67
CA GLU A 241 4.60 -19.51 8.29
C GLU A 241 5.89 -19.51 7.45
N ARG A 242 6.75 -18.49 7.61
CA ARG A 242 8.07 -18.43 6.95
C ARG A 242 8.98 -19.58 7.41
N GLU A 243 9.00 -19.88 8.71
CA GLU A 243 9.77 -21.00 9.25
C GLU A 243 9.27 -22.35 8.68
N ARG A 244 7.95 -22.56 8.61
CA ARG A 244 7.35 -23.76 8.02
C ARG A 244 7.68 -23.94 6.54
N ARG A 245 7.81 -22.86 5.77
CA ARG A 245 8.15 -22.88 4.34
C ARG A 245 9.66 -22.99 4.07
N GLY A 246 10.50 -23.06 5.10
CA GLY A 246 11.96 -23.18 4.95
C GLY A 246 12.64 -21.94 4.36
N GLN A 247 11.97 -20.80 4.33
CA GLN A 247 12.54 -19.52 3.95
C GLN A 247 13.29 -18.91 5.13
N LEU A 248 14.41 -19.55 5.51
CA LEU A 248 15.34 -18.97 6.47
C LEU A 248 15.96 -17.71 5.86
N CYS A 249 15.83 -16.60 6.56
CA CYS A 249 16.53 -15.37 6.26
C CYS A 249 18.04 -15.66 6.19
N GLY A 250 18.62 -15.48 5.00
CA GLY A 250 20.07 -15.51 4.80
C GLY A 250 20.72 -14.50 5.73
N GLY A 251 21.73 -14.95 6.49
CA GLY A 251 22.37 -14.27 7.60
C GLY A 251 22.76 -12.82 7.34
N GLY A 252 22.17 -11.94 8.10
CA GLY A 252 22.65 -10.59 8.30
C GLY A 252 23.98 -10.63 9.06
N ARG A 253 25.06 -10.16 8.45
CA ARG A 253 26.32 -9.92 9.12
C ARG A 253 26.10 -8.86 10.20
N ARG A 254 26.42 -9.21 11.44
CA ARG A 254 26.58 -8.19 12.49
C ARG A 254 27.68 -7.24 12.07
N VAL A 255 27.32 -5.98 11.85
CA VAL A 255 28.28 -4.88 11.85
C VAL A 255 28.47 -4.49 13.33
N ARG A 256 29.73 -4.50 13.77
CA ARG A 256 30.15 -4.07 15.12
C ARG A 256 30.19 -2.55 15.19
#